data_75cee61e3ec7f8a109cd51a5d13e4ec7
#
_entry.id   75cee61e3ec7f8a109cd51a5d13e4ec7
#
_cell.length_a   1.000
_cell.length_b   1.000
_cell.length_c   1.000
_cell.angle_alpha   90.00
_cell.angle_beta   90.00
_cell.angle_gamma   90.00
#
_symmetry.space_group_name_H-M   'P 1'
#
loop_
_entity.id
_entity.type
_entity.pdbx_description
1 polymer ?
#
loop_
_entity_poly.entity_id
_entity_poly.type
_entity_poly.pdbx_seq_one_letter_code
_entity_poly.pdbx_strand_id
1 'polypeptide(L)'
;MVLRNSTRRTFLQTTSLAAAGTIAAPYVKTAHSAGRLALGMWDHWVPGANDVLAQLVQEWGQQNNVETTVDFITSVGFKNIVTAAAEARARTGHDVYSFPTWQVAIHKDSLEPVDDVVQELTGKYGEYVDAAAYLARHDDSWKAIPAPTGSHHYPMVSRLDLWKQHAGIDLQELFPAGQRDQARIDQEWTYDNFLEAAKKLHAAGHPFGNPIGPTSDSQDWTGPLFLSFGSQMVDQDGNVTVNSDATRAALEYMKELTQYMPPDIYAWDDAGNNRWIASGNGSAIQNPPSAWAVAVRDAPQIGSQLWHHDTPRGPEGRFRGSLPYLWGIWNFSQNKEAGKDLLIWISQREQLDKLLRASKGYDLPLQPSLYDHPVWEEVGPPEGTQYNYPVRGDEQVIVAGYPAPPSVAAQIYNEGLIPNMVARVTQAGESPDDAIAWAEDELAGYMR
;
A
#
# COMPACT_ATOMS: atom_id res chain seq x y z
N MET A 1 -36.45 -14.84 59.68
CA MET A 1 -35.48 -14.17 58.78
C MET A 1 -35.64 -14.80 57.42
N VAL A 2 -36.40 -14.15 56.55
CA VAL A 2 -36.83 -14.71 55.27
C VAL A 2 -35.84 -14.27 54.19
N LEU A 3 -35.11 -15.22 53.62
CA LEU A 3 -34.24 -15.00 52.44
C LEU A 3 -35.09 -14.77 51.20
N ARG A 4 -35.09 -13.59 50.62
CA ARG A 4 -35.69 -13.27 49.34
C ARG A 4 -34.79 -13.83 48.20
N ASN A 5 -35.32 -14.80 47.48
CA ASN A 5 -34.72 -15.28 46.23
C ASN A 5 -34.73 -14.17 45.18
N SER A 6 -33.59 -13.71 44.74
CA SER A 6 -33.47 -12.82 43.58
C SER A 6 -33.64 -13.66 42.29
N THR A 7 -34.52 -13.25 41.43
CA THR A 7 -34.76 -13.95 40.16
C THR A 7 -33.69 -13.67 39.15
N ARG A 8 -33.39 -14.61 38.24
CA ARG A 8 -32.45 -14.48 37.12
C ARG A 8 -32.59 -13.18 36.29
N ARG A 9 -33.80 -12.58 36.34
CA ARG A 9 -34.09 -11.33 35.61
C ARG A 9 -33.44 -10.11 36.30
N THR A 10 -33.30 -10.11 37.60
CA THR A 10 -32.67 -9.01 38.36
C THR A 10 -31.13 -9.07 38.25
N PHE A 11 -30.55 -10.26 38.11
CA PHE A 11 -29.11 -10.44 37.88
C PHE A 11 -28.69 -9.96 36.49
N LEU A 12 -29.48 -10.22 35.46
CA LEU A 12 -29.20 -9.76 34.09
C LEU A 12 -29.39 -8.25 33.90
N GLN A 13 -30.26 -7.62 34.71
CA GLN A 13 -30.42 -6.16 34.65
C GLN A 13 -29.31 -5.39 35.39
N THR A 14 -28.66 -6.00 36.38
CA THR A 14 -27.54 -5.39 37.08
C THR A 14 -26.19 -5.61 36.38
N THR A 15 -26.06 -6.68 35.58
CA THR A 15 -24.85 -6.91 34.75
C THR A 15 -24.83 -6.11 33.46
N SER A 16 -26.01 -5.74 32.90
CA SER A 16 -26.08 -4.89 31.70
C SER A 16 -25.79 -3.40 31.96
N LEU A 17 -25.83 -2.95 33.21
CA LEU A 17 -25.44 -1.57 33.58
C LEU A 17 -23.95 -1.41 33.93
N ALA A 18 -23.24 -2.51 34.15
CA ALA A 18 -21.79 -2.45 34.45
C ALA A 18 -20.92 -2.59 33.18
N ALA A 19 -21.49 -3.02 32.04
CA ALA A 19 -20.80 -3.15 30.76
C ALA A 19 -20.89 -1.90 29.85
N ALA A 20 -21.68 -0.89 30.25
CA ALA A 20 -21.84 0.36 29.49
C ALA A 20 -20.96 1.52 30.01
N GLY A 21 -19.93 1.25 30.78
CA GLY A 21 -19.16 2.24 31.50
C GLY A 21 -17.68 2.39 31.13
N THR A 22 -17.21 1.79 30.02
CA THR A 22 -15.98 2.28 29.38
C THR A 22 -16.39 3.36 28.37
N ILE A 23 -16.78 4.52 28.89
CA ILE A 23 -16.73 5.76 28.11
C ILE A 23 -15.24 5.93 27.83
N ALA A 24 -14.82 5.66 26.59
CA ALA A 24 -13.50 6.02 26.16
C ALA A 24 -13.33 7.52 26.46
N ALA A 25 -12.38 7.85 27.31
CA ALA A 25 -12.10 9.24 27.63
C ALA A 25 -11.64 9.91 26.32
N PRO A 26 -12.22 11.05 25.92
CA PRO A 26 -11.73 11.75 24.75
C PRO A 26 -10.27 12.12 24.97
N TYR A 27 -9.49 12.11 23.89
CA TYR A 27 -8.10 12.56 23.94
C TYR A 27 -8.06 13.99 24.53
N VAL A 28 -7.34 14.13 25.63
CA VAL A 28 -7.17 15.43 26.28
C VAL A 28 -5.80 15.96 25.89
N LYS A 29 -5.78 17.01 25.08
CA LYS A 29 -4.55 17.70 24.71
C LYS A 29 -3.82 18.17 25.96
N THR A 30 -2.66 17.59 26.24
CA THR A 30 -1.78 18.01 27.35
C THR A 30 -0.90 19.16 26.87
N ALA A 31 -0.65 20.14 27.76
CA ALA A 31 0.32 21.20 27.46
C ALA A 31 1.72 20.57 27.47
N HIS A 32 2.36 20.54 26.30
CA HIS A 32 3.75 20.07 26.20
C HIS A 32 4.68 21.07 26.88
N SER A 33 5.54 20.60 27.77
CA SER A 33 6.70 21.41 28.19
C SER A 33 7.64 21.56 26.99
N ALA A 34 8.36 22.69 26.89
CA ALA A 34 9.31 22.94 25.82
C ALA A 34 10.23 21.72 25.62
N GLY A 35 9.91 20.94 24.61
CA GLY A 35 10.56 19.69 24.25
C GLY A 35 10.99 19.70 22.80
N ARG A 36 11.52 18.59 22.35
CA ARG A 36 11.82 18.38 20.92
C ARG A 36 11.06 17.15 20.43
N LEU A 37 10.75 17.10 19.12
CA LEU A 37 10.16 15.96 18.46
C LEU A 37 10.89 15.71 17.14
N ALA A 38 11.46 14.52 16.98
CA ALA A 38 12.17 14.11 15.79
C ALA A 38 11.33 13.10 14.99
N LEU A 39 11.21 13.33 13.68
CA LEU A 39 10.43 12.49 12.77
C LEU A 39 11.34 11.88 11.69
N GLY A 40 11.29 10.57 11.52
CA GLY A 40 11.87 9.83 10.38
C GLY A 40 10.78 9.51 9.37
N MET A 41 10.70 10.31 8.31
CA MET A 41 9.61 10.24 7.35
C MET A 41 10.08 9.64 6.02
N TRP A 42 9.17 9.07 5.26
CA TRP A 42 9.46 8.61 3.92
C TRP A 42 9.80 9.80 2.99
N ASP A 43 10.87 9.63 2.19
CA ASP A 43 11.30 10.58 1.17
C ASP A 43 10.37 10.45 -0.05
N HIS A 44 9.49 11.41 -0.24
CA HIS A 44 8.40 11.37 -1.20
C HIS A 44 8.88 11.49 -2.65
N TRP A 45 8.33 10.69 -3.55
CA TRP A 45 8.66 10.72 -4.99
C TRP A 45 8.23 12.01 -5.70
N VAL A 46 7.17 12.68 -5.24
CA VAL A 46 6.68 13.92 -5.87
C VAL A 46 7.47 15.12 -5.32
N PRO A 47 8.16 15.87 -6.19
CA PRO A 47 8.92 17.04 -5.76
C PRO A 47 8.05 18.07 -5.05
N GLY A 48 8.55 18.60 -3.93
CA GLY A 48 7.87 19.61 -3.11
C GLY A 48 6.95 19.04 -2.01
N ALA A 49 6.59 17.75 -2.06
CA ALA A 49 5.75 17.14 -1.02
C ALA A 49 6.45 17.14 0.34
N ASN A 50 7.74 16.80 0.37
CA ASN A 50 8.56 16.84 1.59
C ASN A 50 8.62 18.22 2.23
N ASP A 51 8.77 19.27 1.42
CA ASP A 51 8.87 20.65 1.92
C ASP A 51 7.58 21.06 2.63
N VAL A 52 6.41 20.69 2.08
CA VAL A 52 5.12 20.99 2.70
C VAL A 52 4.93 20.21 3.99
N LEU A 53 5.31 18.93 4.01
CA LEU A 53 5.26 18.13 5.25
C LEU A 53 6.16 18.74 6.34
N ALA A 54 7.41 19.09 6.00
CA ALA A 54 8.33 19.72 6.95
C ALA A 54 7.79 21.06 7.46
N GLN A 55 7.20 21.89 6.58
CA GLN A 55 6.58 23.15 6.98
C GLN A 55 5.41 22.93 7.95
N LEU A 56 4.52 21.98 7.68
CA LEU A 56 3.39 21.68 8.56
C LEU A 56 3.85 21.18 9.93
N VAL A 57 4.84 20.31 9.99
CA VAL A 57 5.43 19.84 11.25
C VAL A 57 6.04 21.01 12.03
N GLN A 58 6.71 21.93 11.34
CA GLN A 58 7.25 23.14 11.96
C GLN A 58 6.15 24.08 12.46
N GLU A 59 5.07 24.28 11.69
CA GLU A 59 3.89 25.08 12.10
C GLU A 59 3.29 24.52 13.40
N TRP A 60 3.09 23.21 13.46
CA TRP A 60 2.61 22.55 14.69
C TRP A 60 3.58 22.74 15.86
N GLY A 61 4.88 22.60 15.63
CA GLY A 61 5.91 22.79 16.65
C GLY A 61 5.89 24.19 17.24
N GLN A 62 5.77 25.23 16.39
CA GLN A 62 5.67 26.63 16.83
C GLN A 62 4.40 26.86 17.67
N GLN A 63 3.24 26.30 17.24
CA GLN A 63 1.98 26.43 17.98
C GLN A 63 2.00 25.77 19.36
N ASN A 64 2.79 24.71 19.51
CA ASN A 64 2.86 23.91 20.72
C ASN A 64 4.15 24.14 21.55
N ASN A 65 5.00 25.06 21.12
CA ASN A 65 6.31 25.33 21.74
C ASN A 65 7.20 24.08 21.82
N VAL A 66 7.23 23.30 20.74
CA VAL A 66 8.06 22.10 20.55
C VAL A 66 9.04 22.33 19.42
N GLU A 67 10.33 22.07 19.63
CA GLU A 67 11.33 22.05 18.57
C GLU A 67 11.14 20.79 17.74
N THR A 68 10.99 20.94 16.41
CA THR A 68 10.74 19.80 15.51
C THR A 68 11.86 19.63 14.51
N THR A 69 12.20 18.37 14.20
CA THR A 69 13.08 18.00 13.09
C THR A 69 12.42 16.92 12.26
N VAL A 70 12.63 16.95 10.94
CA VAL A 70 12.12 15.94 10.02
C VAL A 70 13.27 15.46 9.14
N ASP A 71 13.58 14.18 9.22
CA ASP A 71 14.54 13.51 8.35
C ASP A 71 13.77 12.69 7.31
N PHE A 72 14.01 12.97 6.03
CA PHE A 72 13.43 12.22 4.92
C PHE A 72 14.33 11.06 4.53
N ILE A 73 13.79 9.84 4.59
CA ILE A 73 14.55 8.60 4.43
C ILE A 73 14.01 7.87 3.20
N THR A 74 14.87 7.73 2.19
CA THR A 74 14.50 7.08 0.93
C THR A 74 14.16 5.60 1.10
N SER A 75 13.19 5.12 0.31
CA SER A 75 12.90 3.69 0.16
C SER A 75 13.91 2.96 -0.73
N VAL A 76 14.63 3.68 -1.59
CA VAL A 76 15.64 3.09 -2.47
C VAL A 76 16.70 2.35 -1.66
N GLY A 77 16.92 1.07 -2.01
CA GLY A 77 17.84 0.19 -1.29
C GLY A 77 17.39 -0.13 0.15
N PHE A 78 16.09 -0.09 0.41
CA PHE A 78 15.49 -0.40 1.72
C PHE A 78 16.01 0.45 2.89
N LYS A 79 16.53 1.65 2.62
CA LYS A 79 17.11 2.50 3.66
C LYS A 79 16.17 2.81 4.81
N ASN A 80 14.90 3.11 4.50
CA ASN A 80 13.87 3.35 5.52
C ASN A 80 13.65 2.12 6.43
N ILE A 81 13.63 0.91 5.87
CA ILE A 81 13.48 -0.35 6.63
C ILE A 81 14.70 -0.63 7.49
N VAL A 82 15.90 -0.48 6.91
CA VAL A 82 17.18 -0.69 7.64
C VAL A 82 17.32 0.31 8.78
N THR A 83 16.94 1.57 8.57
CA THR A 83 16.98 2.61 9.61
C THR A 83 16.00 2.27 10.73
N ALA A 84 14.74 1.89 10.42
CA ALA A 84 13.78 1.47 11.42
C ALA A 84 14.29 0.29 12.27
N ALA A 85 14.88 -0.72 11.63
CA ALA A 85 15.47 -1.87 12.33
C ALA A 85 16.65 -1.49 13.22
N ALA A 86 17.49 -0.54 12.81
CA ALA A 86 18.60 -0.02 13.60
C ALA A 86 18.10 0.74 14.83
N GLU A 87 17.10 1.62 14.68
CA GLU A 87 16.50 2.38 15.78
C GLU A 87 15.80 1.47 16.80
N ALA A 88 15.00 0.52 16.33
CA ALA A 88 14.34 -0.45 17.19
C ALA A 88 15.35 -1.24 18.04
N ARG A 89 16.45 -1.68 17.43
CA ARG A 89 17.53 -2.42 18.13
C ARG A 89 18.29 -1.53 19.12
N ALA A 90 18.63 -0.32 18.72
CA ALA A 90 19.37 0.63 19.55
C ALA A 90 18.50 1.28 20.63
N ARG A 91 17.17 1.23 20.50
CA ARG A 91 16.18 1.93 21.30
C ARG A 91 16.46 3.43 21.42
N THR A 92 16.86 4.01 20.30
CA THR A 92 17.15 5.44 20.13
C THR A 92 17.04 5.83 18.67
N GLY A 93 16.70 7.08 18.39
CA GLY A 93 16.52 7.62 17.03
C GLY A 93 15.41 8.65 17.02
N HIS A 94 14.53 8.57 16.04
CA HIS A 94 13.36 9.43 15.93
C HIS A 94 12.31 9.11 17.01
N ASP A 95 11.36 10.01 17.20
CA ASP A 95 10.18 9.81 18.06
C ASP A 95 9.03 9.18 17.27
N VAL A 96 8.76 9.73 16.08
CA VAL A 96 7.74 9.26 15.13
C VAL A 96 8.43 8.71 13.89
N TYR A 97 7.93 7.60 13.36
CA TYR A 97 8.53 6.97 12.18
C TYR A 97 7.49 6.53 11.16
N SER A 98 7.84 6.63 9.87
CA SER A 98 7.01 6.22 8.73
C SER A 98 7.37 4.82 8.28
N PHE A 99 6.47 3.86 8.48
CA PHE A 99 6.65 2.44 8.20
C PHE A 99 5.91 2.04 6.91
N PRO A 100 6.57 1.47 5.91
CA PRO A 100 5.87 0.90 4.77
C PRO A 100 5.20 -0.43 5.13
N THR A 101 3.96 -0.62 4.69
CA THR A 101 3.20 -1.88 4.76
C THR A 101 3.42 -2.71 6.04
N TRP A 102 4.03 -3.87 5.95
CA TRP A 102 4.19 -4.85 7.03
C TRP A 102 5.23 -4.50 8.11
N GLN A 103 5.92 -3.37 7.99
CA GLN A 103 6.97 -3.00 8.96
C GLN A 103 6.41 -2.71 10.37
N VAL A 104 5.14 -2.33 10.48
CA VAL A 104 4.47 -2.21 11.79
C VAL A 104 4.39 -3.57 12.49
N ALA A 105 4.04 -4.64 11.77
CA ALA A 105 4.01 -6.00 12.30
C ALA A 105 5.39 -6.45 12.82
N ILE A 106 6.46 -6.11 12.09
CA ILE A 106 7.85 -6.44 12.47
C ILE A 106 8.27 -5.70 13.75
N HIS A 107 7.81 -4.47 13.92
CA HIS A 107 8.23 -3.60 15.03
C HIS A 107 7.19 -3.43 16.14
N LYS A 108 6.08 -4.19 16.11
CA LYS A 108 4.92 -4.02 16.99
C LYS A 108 5.27 -3.91 18.49
N ASP A 109 6.26 -4.69 18.95
CA ASP A 109 6.70 -4.71 20.35
C ASP A 109 7.55 -3.49 20.72
N SER A 110 8.03 -2.73 19.75
CA SER A 110 8.80 -1.51 19.91
C SER A 110 7.97 -0.24 19.67
N LEU A 111 6.68 -0.38 19.38
CA LEU A 111 5.78 0.73 19.10
C LEU A 111 4.85 1.03 20.28
N GLU A 112 4.56 2.31 20.46
CA GLU A 112 3.57 2.82 21.41
C GLU A 112 2.17 2.54 20.89
N PRO A 113 1.21 2.09 21.74
CA PRO A 113 -0.19 2.05 21.38
C PRO A 113 -0.76 3.45 21.06
N VAL A 114 -1.54 3.52 19.96
CA VAL A 114 -2.14 4.77 19.47
C VAL A 114 -3.66 4.65 19.30
N ASP A 115 -4.32 3.79 20.06
CA ASP A 115 -5.78 3.58 20.03
C ASP A 115 -6.56 4.86 20.29
N ASP A 116 -6.07 5.72 21.16
CA ASP A 116 -6.63 7.03 21.48
C ASP A 116 -6.59 7.98 20.26
N VAL A 117 -5.49 7.98 19.52
CA VAL A 117 -5.33 8.74 18.27
C VAL A 117 -6.31 8.23 17.21
N VAL A 118 -6.35 6.90 17.01
CA VAL A 118 -7.26 6.28 16.04
C VAL A 118 -8.71 6.59 16.39
N GLN A 119 -9.10 6.50 17.67
CA GLN A 119 -10.46 6.83 18.10
C GLN A 119 -10.83 8.28 17.83
N GLU A 120 -9.93 9.23 18.03
CA GLU A 120 -10.15 10.64 17.72
C GLU A 120 -10.38 10.84 16.20
N LEU A 121 -9.55 10.22 15.37
CA LEU A 121 -9.61 10.35 13.92
C LEU A 121 -10.83 9.64 13.33
N THR A 122 -11.15 8.42 13.79
CA THR A 122 -12.34 7.69 13.33
C THR A 122 -13.63 8.34 13.79
N GLY A 123 -13.63 8.95 14.97
CA GLY A 123 -14.76 9.77 15.45
C GLY A 123 -15.09 10.96 14.57
N LYS A 124 -14.09 11.50 13.83
CA LYS A 124 -14.26 12.64 12.92
C LYS A 124 -14.53 12.24 11.48
N TYR A 125 -13.83 11.23 10.99
CA TYR A 125 -13.75 10.91 9.56
C TYR A 125 -14.28 9.52 9.22
N GLY A 126 -14.83 8.79 10.20
CA GLY A 126 -15.27 7.41 10.02
C GLY A 126 -14.12 6.41 10.01
N GLU A 127 -14.48 5.13 9.86
CA GLU A 127 -13.52 4.04 9.94
C GLU A 127 -12.49 4.07 8.81
N TYR A 128 -11.31 3.55 9.13
CA TYR A 128 -10.30 3.24 8.12
C TYR A 128 -10.70 2.01 7.32
N VAL A 129 -10.17 1.88 6.10
CA VAL A 129 -10.32 0.65 5.31
C VAL A 129 -9.73 -0.56 6.04
N ASP A 130 -10.28 -1.75 5.79
CA ASP A 130 -9.86 -2.99 6.49
C ASP A 130 -8.36 -3.27 6.37
N ALA A 131 -7.76 -2.96 5.22
CA ALA A 131 -6.33 -3.10 5.00
C ALA A 131 -5.48 -2.30 6.02
N ALA A 132 -5.96 -1.15 6.48
CA ALA A 132 -5.26 -0.35 7.48
C ALA A 132 -5.24 -1.05 8.84
N ALA A 133 -6.38 -1.59 9.28
CA ALA A 133 -6.46 -2.35 10.52
C ALA A 133 -5.63 -3.64 10.45
N TYR A 134 -5.68 -4.33 9.31
CA TYR A 134 -4.91 -5.55 9.06
C TYR A 134 -3.38 -5.33 9.20
N LEU A 135 -2.88 -4.16 8.77
CA LEU A 135 -1.46 -3.81 8.85
C LEU A 135 -1.03 -3.20 10.19
N ALA A 136 -1.91 -2.42 10.83
CA ALA A 136 -1.52 -1.57 11.95
C ALA A 136 -2.00 -2.07 13.31
N ARG A 137 -3.01 -2.96 13.37
CA ARG A 137 -3.56 -3.46 14.61
C ARG A 137 -2.96 -4.82 14.96
N HIS A 138 -2.22 -4.87 16.08
CA HIS A 138 -1.57 -6.06 16.58
C HIS A 138 -1.81 -6.19 18.09
N ASP A 139 -2.02 -7.42 18.56
CA ASP A 139 -2.26 -7.73 19.98
C ASP A 139 -3.42 -6.87 20.55
N ASP A 140 -4.52 -6.78 19.77
CA ASP A 140 -5.74 -6.00 20.07
C ASP A 140 -5.54 -4.49 20.21
N SER A 141 -4.41 -3.94 19.77
CA SER A 141 -4.09 -2.52 19.86
C SER A 141 -3.56 -1.96 18.54
N TRP A 142 -3.91 -0.73 18.22
CA TRP A 142 -3.31 0.01 17.13
C TRP A 142 -1.87 0.42 17.48
N LYS A 143 -0.91 0.02 16.65
CA LYS A 143 0.53 0.32 16.81
C LYS A 143 1.00 1.48 15.95
N ALA A 144 0.18 1.88 14.99
CA ALA A 144 0.43 3.02 14.11
C ALA A 144 -0.90 3.53 13.55
N ILE A 145 -0.90 4.73 12.99
CA ILE A 145 -2.02 5.26 12.20
C ILE A 145 -1.69 5.16 10.71
N PRO A 146 -2.70 5.03 9.82
CA PRO A 146 -2.49 5.26 8.40
C PRO A 146 -1.88 6.64 8.17
N ALA A 147 -0.82 6.68 7.38
CA ALA A 147 -0.05 7.89 7.17
C ALA A 147 -0.85 8.94 6.38
N PRO A 148 -0.71 10.23 6.70
CA PRO A 148 -1.22 11.31 5.88
C PRO A 148 -0.54 11.41 4.50
N THR A 149 0.68 10.86 4.38
CA THR A 149 1.46 10.79 3.14
C THR A 149 2.08 9.42 2.96
N GLY A 150 2.28 9.00 1.72
CA GLY A 150 2.96 7.76 1.36
C GLY A 150 2.02 6.59 1.04
N SER A 151 0.73 6.67 1.40
CA SER A 151 -0.23 5.63 1.05
C SER A 151 -0.70 5.78 -0.40
N HIS A 152 -0.65 4.69 -1.17
CA HIS A 152 -1.04 4.69 -2.56
C HIS A 152 -1.49 3.31 -3.06
N HIS A 153 -2.17 3.31 -4.20
CA HIS A 153 -2.55 2.10 -4.90
C HIS A 153 -1.57 1.78 -6.03
N TYR A 154 -1.59 0.53 -6.48
CA TYR A 154 -0.69 -0.03 -7.47
C TYR A 154 -1.42 -0.42 -8.77
N PRO A 155 -1.97 0.55 -9.53
CA PRO A 155 -2.71 0.30 -10.76
C PRO A 155 -1.79 0.01 -11.93
N MET A 156 -2.38 -0.33 -13.08
CA MET A 156 -1.68 -0.27 -14.36
C MET A 156 -1.37 1.17 -14.75
N VAL A 157 -0.21 1.39 -15.38
CA VAL A 157 0.21 2.64 -16.03
C VAL A 157 0.64 2.31 -17.43
N SER A 158 -0.08 2.79 -18.43
CA SER A 158 0.12 2.38 -19.83
C SER A 158 0.27 3.57 -20.76
N ARG A 159 1.00 3.34 -21.87
CA ARG A 159 1.20 4.29 -22.97
C ARG A 159 0.02 4.23 -23.94
N LEU A 160 -0.83 5.27 -23.92
CA LEU A 160 -2.01 5.38 -24.78
C LEU A 160 -1.70 5.13 -26.27
N ASP A 161 -0.65 5.78 -26.78
CA ASP A 161 -0.24 5.70 -28.17
C ASP A 161 0.16 4.27 -28.57
N LEU A 162 0.99 3.61 -27.77
CA LEU A 162 1.50 2.26 -28.07
C LEU A 162 0.39 1.21 -28.01
N TRP A 163 -0.48 1.29 -27.00
CA TRP A 163 -1.60 0.35 -26.86
C TRP A 163 -2.60 0.48 -28.02
N LYS A 164 -2.94 1.70 -28.40
CA LYS A 164 -3.84 1.94 -29.52
C LYS A 164 -3.23 1.48 -30.84
N GLN A 165 -1.95 1.80 -31.06
CA GLN A 165 -1.27 1.48 -32.32
C GLN A 165 -0.98 0.00 -32.50
N HIS A 166 -0.49 -0.70 -31.48
CA HIS A 166 0.05 -2.05 -31.58
C HIS A 166 -0.85 -3.14 -31.04
N ALA A 167 -1.58 -2.87 -29.91
CA ALA A 167 -2.54 -3.80 -29.36
C ALA A 167 -3.96 -3.63 -29.93
N GLY A 168 -4.27 -2.45 -30.50
CA GLY A 168 -5.61 -2.10 -31.01
C GLY A 168 -6.60 -1.75 -29.89
N ILE A 169 -6.11 -1.39 -28.70
CA ILE A 169 -6.92 -1.07 -27.52
C ILE A 169 -6.82 0.42 -27.23
N ASP A 170 -7.97 1.11 -27.26
CA ASP A 170 -8.08 2.49 -26.80
C ASP A 170 -8.35 2.50 -25.29
N LEU A 171 -7.29 2.73 -24.51
CA LEU A 171 -7.36 2.68 -23.06
C LEU A 171 -8.19 3.80 -22.44
N GLN A 172 -8.31 4.96 -23.10
CA GLN A 172 -9.16 6.04 -22.60
C GLN A 172 -10.65 5.75 -22.82
N GLU A 173 -10.96 5.06 -23.93
CA GLU A 173 -12.32 4.61 -24.21
C GLU A 173 -12.73 3.45 -23.28
N LEU A 174 -11.82 2.51 -23.03
CA LEU A 174 -12.10 1.37 -22.15
C LEU A 174 -12.15 1.79 -20.67
N PHE A 175 -11.27 2.68 -20.24
CA PHE A 175 -11.14 3.16 -18.86
C PHE A 175 -11.28 4.68 -18.75
N PRO A 176 -12.45 5.25 -19.05
CA PRO A 176 -12.63 6.70 -18.93
C PRO A 176 -12.49 7.16 -17.48
N ALA A 177 -11.99 8.37 -17.28
CA ALA A 177 -11.90 9.00 -15.94
C ALA A 177 -13.29 9.30 -15.33
N GLY A 178 -14.34 9.36 -16.18
CA GLY A 178 -15.73 9.59 -15.79
C GLY A 178 -16.56 8.31 -15.66
N GLN A 179 -17.73 8.32 -16.26
CA GLN A 179 -18.65 7.18 -16.22
C GLN A 179 -18.06 5.98 -16.98
N ARG A 180 -18.08 4.81 -16.36
CA ARG A 180 -17.47 3.57 -16.81
C ARG A 180 -18.51 2.53 -17.21
N ASP A 181 -18.22 1.74 -18.23
CA ASP A 181 -18.95 0.52 -18.54
C ASP A 181 -18.25 -0.69 -17.92
N GLN A 182 -18.59 -0.98 -16.67
CA GLN A 182 -17.92 -2.04 -15.91
C GLN A 182 -18.10 -3.42 -16.54
N ALA A 183 -19.26 -3.70 -17.13
CA ALA A 183 -19.52 -4.98 -17.79
C ALA A 183 -18.61 -5.20 -19.01
N ARG A 184 -18.37 -4.14 -19.78
CA ARG A 184 -17.42 -4.16 -20.89
C ARG A 184 -15.98 -4.36 -20.40
N ILE A 185 -15.57 -3.62 -19.34
CA ILE A 185 -14.24 -3.76 -18.74
C ILE A 185 -14.01 -5.19 -18.24
N ASP A 186 -14.98 -5.79 -17.58
CA ASP A 186 -14.88 -7.16 -17.06
C ASP A 186 -14.74 -8.22 -18.15
N GLN A 187 -15.35 -7.98 -19.30
CA GLN A 187 -15.27 -8.86 -20.45
C GLN A 187 -13.99 -8.67 -21.27
N GLU A 188 -13.57 -7.42 -21.49
CA GLU A 188 -12.47 -7.08 -22.38
C GLU A 188 -11.11 -7.02 -21.68
N TRP A 189 -11.07 -6.79 -20.35
CA TRP A 189 -9.83 -6.60 -19.59
C TRP A 189 -9.56 -7.77 -18.63
N THR A 190 -9.18 -8.90 -19.21
CA THR A 190 -8.80 -10.13 -18.50
C THR A 190 -7.31 -10.39 -18.64
N TYR A 191 -6.74 -11.27 -17.79
CA TYR A 191 -5.34 -11.69 -17.92
C TYR A 191 -5.06 -12.37 -19.26
N ASP A 192 -6.02 -13.10 -19.83
CA ASP A 192 -5.86 -13.69 -21.17
C ASP A 192 -5.72 -12.60 -22.25
N ASN A 193 -6.59 -11.60 -22.24
CA ASN A 193 -6.55 -10.49 -23.19
C ASN A 193 -5.31 -9.61 -22.98
N PHE A 194 -4.88 -9.43 -21.72
CA PHE A 194 -3.64 -8.74 -21.41
C PHE A 194 -2.42 -9.47 -21.98
N LEU A 195 -2.36 -10.80 -21.86
CA LEU A 195 -1.28 -11.61 -22.42
C LEU A 195 -1.21 -11.48 -23.95
N GLU A 196 -2.36 -11.53 -24.64
CA GLU A 196 -2.41 -11.34 -26.08
C GLU A 196 -1.96 -9.92 -26.50
N ALA A 197 -2.29 -8.90 -25.72
CA ALA A 197 -1.79 -7.54 -25.92
C ALA A 197 -0.27 -7.47 -25.66
N ALA A 198 0.22 -8.09 -24.60
CA ALA A 198 1.64 -8.14 -24.26
C ALA A 198 2.48 -8.78 -25.37
N LYS A 199 2.00 -9.86 -26.01
CA LYS A 199 2.61 -10.49 -27.19
C LYS A 199 2.77 -9.50 -28.35
N LYS A 200 1.71 -8.76 -28.67
CA LYS A 200 1.73 -7.77 -29.75
C LYS A 200 2.67 -6.61 -29.46
N LEU A 201 2.64 -6.09 -28.24
CA LEU A 201 3.47 -4.98 -27.78
C LEU A 201 4.96 -5.38 -27.73
N HIS A 202 5.26 -6.59 -27.27
CA HIS A 202 6.61 -7.15 -27.31
C HIS A 202 7.12 -7.29 -28.76
N ALA A 203 6.30 -7.84 -29.65
CA ALA A 203 6.65 -7.97 -31.07
C ALA A 203 6.88 -6.62 -31.76
N ALA A 204 6.26 -5.54 -31.27
CA ALA A 204 6.48 -4.17 -31.71
C ALA A 204 7.71 -3.51 -31.07
N GLY A 205 8.41 -4.18 -30.14
CA GLY A 205 9.58 -3.65 -29.42
C GLY A 205 9.25 -2.83 -28.18
N HIS A 206 8.02 -2.91 -27.68
CA HIS A 206 7.53 -2.14 -26.53
C HIS A 206 6.92 -3.06 -25.45
N PRO A 207 7.69 -3.95 -24.82
CA PRO A 207 7.15 -4.89 -23.84
C PRO A 207 6.61 -4.20 -22.59
N PHE A 208 5.63 -4.85 -21.94
CA PHE A 208 5.26 -4.61 -20.56
C PHE A 208 6.45 -4.95 -19.65
N GLY A 209 6.67 -4.17 -18.59
CA GLY A 209 7.78 -4.41 -17.69
C GLY A 209 7.44 -4.12 -16.24
N ASN A 210 7.65 -5.13 -15.38
CA ASN A 210 7.58 -5.00 -13.94
C ASN A 210 8.66 -5.85 -13.28
N PRO A 211 9.19 -5.49 -12.10
CA PRO A 211 10.22 -6.27 -11.43
C PRO A 211 9.69 -7.64 -10.96
N ILE A 212 10.58 -8.64 -10.97
CA ILE A 212 10.41 -9.95 -10.33
C ILE A 212 11.67 -10.23 -9.50
N GLY A 213 12.07 -9.29 -8.71
CA GLY A 213 13.23 -9.36 -7.83
C GLY A 213 12.83 -9.12 -6.37
N PRO A 214 13.78 -8.98 -5.48
CA PRO A 214 13.52 -8.71 -4.07
C PRO A 214 13.15 -7.22 -3.86
N THR A 215 11.98 -6.81 -4.33
CA THR A 215 11.46 -5.44 -4.22
C THR A 215 10.04 -5.45 -3.70
N SER A 216 9.59 -4.33 -3.10
CA SER A 216 8.18 -4.15 -2.72
C SER A 216 7.27 -4.22 -3.95
N ASP A 217 7.67 -3.59 -5.04
CA ASP A 217 6.94 -3.58 -6.30
C ASP A 217 6.64 -4.99 -6.82
N SER A 218 7.60 -5.92 -6.67
CA SER A 218 7.42 -7.31 -7.08
C SER A 218 6.31 -8.00 -6.29
N GLN A 219 6.19 -7.73 -4.99
CA GLN A 219 5.14 -8.25 -4.13
C GLN A 219 3.78 -7.67 -4.50
N ASP A 220 3.75 -6.34 -4.73
CA ASP A 220 2.51 -5.58 -4.87
C ASP A 220 1.82 -5.78 -6.23
N TRP A 221 2.48 -6.41 -7.22
CA TRP A 221 1.82 -6.83 -8.44
C TRP A 221 1.64 -8.35 -8.56
N THR A 222 2.59 -9.16 -8.07
CA THR A 222 2.44 -10.62 -8.16
C THR A 222 1.42 -11.16 -7.16
N GLY A 223 1.36 -10.61 -5.94
CA GLY A 223 0.37 -11.01 -4.95
C GLY A 223 -1.08 -10.88 -5.43
N PRO A 224 -1.51 -9.69 -5.90
CA PRO A 224 -2.83 -9.52 -6.52
C PRO A 224 -3.09 -10.40 -7.72
N LEU A 225 -2.08 -10.62 -8.59
CA LEU A 225 -2.21 -11.53 -9.71
C LEU A 225 -2.53 -12.96 -9.24
N PHE A 226 -1.79 -13.48 -8.26
CA PHE A 226 -2.04 -14.81 -7.71
C PHE A 226 -3.44 -14.93 -7.11
N LEU A 227 -3.90 -13.94 -6.35
CA LEU A 227 -5.27 -13.89 -5.85
C LEU A 227 -6.32 -13.84 -6.96
N SER A 228 -6.04 -13.17 -8.08
CA SER A 228 -6.93 -13.14 -9.24
C SER A 228 -7.14 -14.53 -9.87
N PHE A 229 -6.16 -15.42 -9.71
CA PHE A 229 -6.26 -16.83 -10.10
C PHE A 229 -6.85 -17.72 -8.98
N GLY A 230 -7.10 -17.18 -7.78
CA GLY A 230 -7.60 -17.92 -6.61
C GLY A 230 -6.50 -18.54 -5.75
N SER A 231 -5.23 -18.20 -6.02
CA SER A 231 -4.09 -18.71 -5.27
C SER A 231 -3.92 -17.95 -3.96
N GLN A 232 -3.93 -18.66 -2.85
CA GLN A 232 -3.58 -18.16 -1.51
C GLN A 232 -2.39 -18.94 -0.98
N MET A 233 -1.43 -18.25 -0.40
CA MET A 233 -0.26 -18.89 0.21
C MET A 233 -0.64 -19.56 1.52
N VAL A 234 -1.37 -18.83 2.35
CA VAL A 234 -1.92 -19.26 3.64
C VAL A 234 -3.32 -18.65 3.74
N ASP A 235 -4.29 -19.40 4.23
CA ASP A 235 -5.64 -18.90 4.44
C ASP A 235 -5.78 -18.04 5.72
N GLN A 236 -6.97 -17.49 5.95
CA GLN A 236 -7.24 -16.65 7.13
C GLN A 236 -7.13 -17.40 8.46
N ASP A 237 -7.27 -18.73 8.44
CA ASP A 237 -7.19 -19.60 9.61
C ASP A 237 -5.73 -20.07 9.88
N GLY A 238 -4.79 -19.68 9.02
CA GLY A 238 -3.38 -20.03 9.13
C GLY A 238 -3.02 -21.38 8.50
N ASN A 239 -3.87 -21.96 7.67
CA ASN A 239 -3.51 -23.19 6.96
C ASN A 239 -2.71 -22.86 5.70
N VAL A 240 -1.65 -23.61 5.45
CA VAL A 240 -0.87 -23.52 4.21
C VAL A 240 -1.71 -24.04 3.04
N THR A 241 -1.98 -23.20 2.04
CA THR A 241 -2.86 -23.51 0.90
C THR A 241 -2.18 -23.28 -0.46
N VAL A 242 -0.88 -22.99 -0.47
CA VAL A 242 -0.11 -22.70 -1.68
C VAL A 242 -0.16 -23.85 -2.69
N ASN A 243 -0.25 -25.11 -2.25
CA ASN A 243 -0.33 -26.27 -3.11
C ASN A 243 -1.74 -26.45 -3.67
N SER A 244 -2.06 -25.70 -4.69
CA SER A 244 -3.36 -25.70 -5.33
C SER A 244 -3.26 -25.61 -6.86
N ASP A 245 -4.32 -25.99 -7.55
CA ASP A 245 -4.40 -25.85 -9.02
C ASP A 245 -4.39 -24.35 -9.42
N ALA A 246 -4.93 -23.47 -8.58
CA ALA A 246 -4.90 -22.04 -8.77
C ALA A 246 -3.47 -21.49 -8.77
N THR A 247 -2.62 -21.97 -7.85
CA THR A 247 -1.20 -21.59 -7.80
C THR A 247 -0.45 -22.08 -9.05
N ARG A 248 -0.73 -23.31 -9.49
CA ARG A 248 -0.15 -23.84 -10.72
C ARG A 248 -0.56 -22.99 -11.93
N ALA A 249 -1.84 -22.65 -12.03
CA ALA A 249 -2.35 -21.82 -13.12
C ALA A 249 -1.70 -20.43 -13.15
N ALA A 250 -1.54 -19.78 -11.99
CA ALA A 250 -0.86 -18.50 -11.88
C ALA A 250 0.63 -18.59 -12.27
N LEU A 251 1.33 -19.65 -11.88
CA LEU A 251 2.73 -19.89 -12.26
C LEU A 251 2.89 -20.15 -13.77
N GLU A 252 2.02 -20.96 -14.36
CA GLU A 252 2.05 -21.18 -15.83
C GLU A 252 1.73 -19.89 -16.61
N TYR A 253 0.78 -19.08 -16.12
CA TYR A 253 0.51 -17.76 -16.68
C TYR A 253 1.76 -16.87 -16.62
N MET A 254 2.41 -16.78 -15.47
CA MET A 254 3.64 -16.00 -15.29
C MET A 254 4.78 -16.50 -16.18
N LYS A 255 4.91 -17.82 -16.33
CA LYS A 255 5.90 -18.45 -17.20
C LYS A 255 5.69 -18.05 -18.68
N GLU A 256 4.47 -17.89 -19.12
CA GLU A 256 4.19 -17.40 -20.48
C GLU A 256 4.38 -15.88 -20.56
N LEU A 257 3.83 -15.09 -19.64
CA LEU A 257 3.91 -13.63 -19.65
C LEU A 257 5.36 -13.13 -19.65
N THR A 258 6.23 -13.71 -18.84
CA THR A 258 7.63 -13.27 -18.70
C THR A 258 8.45 -13.44 -19.98
N GLN A 259 8.04 -14.29 -20.93
CA GLN A 259 8.67 -14.40 -22.24
C GLN A 259 8.50 -13.13 -23.08
N TYR A 260 7.51 -12.31 -22.77
CA TYR A 260 7.18 -11.06 -23.44
C TYR A 260 7.53 -9.81 -22.62
N MET A 261 8.30 -9.99 -21.54
CA MET A 261 8.82 -8.93 -20.69
C MET A 261 10.32 -8.70 -20.94
N PRO A 262 10.91 -7.59 -20.48
CA PRO A 262 12.35 -7.39 -20.53
C PRO A 262 13.10 -8.50 -19.76
N PRO A 263 14.23 -9.01 -20.28
CA PRO A 263 14.92 -10.15 -19.67
C PRO A 263 15.61 -9.81 -18.35
N ASP A 264 15.80 -8.55 -18.03
CA ASP A 264 16.49 -8.03 -16.83
C ASP A 264 15.57 -7.68 -15.68
N ILE A 265 14.26 -7.94 -15.76
CA ILE A 265 13.25 -7.65 -14.73
C ILE A 265 13.56 -8.27 -13.34
N TYR A 266 14.35 -9.34 -13.32
CA TYR A 266 14.79 -10.01 -12.09
C TYR A 266 15.86 -9.23 -11.31
N ALA A 267 16.49 -8.25 -11.97
CA ALA A 267 17.51 -7.40 -11.38
C ALA A 267 17.04 -5.94 -11.14
N TRP A 268 15.78 -5.66 -11.46
CA TRP A 268 15.23 -4.31 -11.25
C TRP A 268 15.03 -4.03 -9.76
N ASP A 269 15.33 -2.79 -9.37
CA ASP A 269 14.96 -2.21 -8.08
C ASP A 269 13.58 -1.52 -8.14
N ASP A 270 13.10 -0.95 -7.03
CA ASP A 270 11.81 -0.25 -6.94
C ASP A 270 11.70 0.99 -7.86
N ALA A 271 12.77 1.45 -8.47
CA ALA A 271 12.76 2.51 -9.48
C ALA A 271 12.86 1.96 -10.93
N GLY A 272 12.96 0.64 -11.10
CA GLY A 272 13.18 -0.01 -12.40
C GLY A 272 12.03 0.21 -13.36
N ASN A 273 10.79 0.01 -12.92
CA ASN A 273 9.57 0.24 -13.69
C ASN A 273 9.42 1.74 -14.07
N ASN A 274 9.70 2.67 -13.16
CA ASN A 274 9.71 4.11 -13.45
C ASN A 274 10.70 4.46 -14.56
N ARG A 275 11.94 3.94 -14.48
CA ARG A 275 12.96 4.13 -15.51
C ARG A 275 12.53 3.52 -16.84
N TRP A 276 11.92 2.33 -16.79
CA TRP A 276 11.46 1.61 -17.98
C TRP A 276 10.42 2.40 -18.77
N ILE A 277 9.36 2.85 -18.09
CA ILE A 277 8.30 3.61 -18.78
C ILE A 277 8.80 4.99 -19.26
N ALA A 278 9.59 5.69 -18.44
CA ALA A 278 10.15 7.01 -18.78
C ALA A 278 11.17 6.95 -19.91
N SER A 279 11.85 5.81 -20.11
CA SER A 279 12.76 5.61 -21.26
C SER A 279 12.06 5.62 -22.62
N GLY A 280 10.71 5.42 -22.64
CA GLY A 280 9.93 5.26 -23.87
C GLY A 280 9.96 3.86 -24.46
N ASN A 281 10.74 2.93 -23.91
CA ASN A 281 10.82 1.55 -24.39
C ASN A 281 9.61 0.71 -23.97
N GLY A 282 9.06 0.98 -22.79
CA GLY A 282 7.93 0.24 -22.22
C GLY A 282 6.58 0.72 -22.70
N SER A 283 5.64 -0.22 -22.89
CA SER A 283 4.23 0.08 -23.18
C SER A 283 3.38 0.22 -21.92
N ALA A 284 3.74 -0.48 -20.87
CA ALA A 284 3.03 -0.50 -19.60
C ALA A 284 3.92 -0.97 -18.47
N ILE A 285 3.51 -0.59 -17.26
CA ILE A 285 4.00 -1.07 -15.97
C ILE A 285 2.82 -1.18 -15.01
N GLN A 286 2.99 -1.81 -13.86
CA GLN A 286 2.17 -1.52 -12.68
C GLN A 286 2.95 -0.61 -11.74
N ASN A 287 2.33 0.48 -11.29
CA ASN A 287 2.98 1.45 -10.41
C ASN A 287 1.98 2.49 -9.88
N PRO A 288 2.25 3.10 -8.73
CA PRO A 288 1.58 4.32 -8.32
C PRO A 288 1.98 5.52 -9.21
N PRO A 289 1.42 6.72 -8.99
CA PRO A 289 1.68 7.89 -9.82
C PRO A 289 3.14 8.39 -9.87
N SER A 290 4.07 7.78 -9.13
CA SER A 290 5.49 8.10 -9.21
C SER A 290 6.05 8.00 -10.64
N ALA A 291 5.62 6.99 -11.40
CA ALA A 291 6.03 6.83 -12.80
C ALA A 291 5.60 8.02 -13.66
N TRP A 292 4.35 8.48 -13.47
CA TRP A 292 3.85 9.68 -14.15
C TRP A 292 4.61 10.94 -13.70
N ALA A 293 4.82 11.13 -12.40
CA ALA A 293 5.54 12.30 -11.86
C ALA A 293 6.99 12.36 -12.39
N VAL A 294 7.68 11.22 -12.45
CA VAL A 294 9.02 11.10 -13.05
C VAL A 294 8.98 11.39 -14.55
N ALA A 295 8.04 10.79 -15.29
CA ALA A 295 7.95 10.99 -16.73
C ALA A 295 7.61 12.43 -17.10
N VAL A 296 6.70 13.09 -16.37
CA VAL A 296 6.36 14.50 -16.60
C VAL A 296 7.58 15.40 -16.40
N ARG A 297 8.42 15.12 -15.42
CA ARG A 297 9.63 15.88 -15.14
C ARG A 297 10.74 15.62 -16.17
N ASP A 298 11.02 14.34 -16.46
CA ASP A 298 12.22 13.92 -17.17
C ASP A 298 11.97 13.62 -18.67
N ALA A 299 10.74 13.26 -19.02
CA ALA A 299 10.33 12.89 -20.37
C ALA A 299 8.86 13.30 -20.64
N PRO A 300 8.56 14.62 -20.71
CA PRO A 300 7.18 15.12 -20.77
C PRO A 300 6.37 14.59 -21.96
N GLN A 301 7.02 14.30 -23.10
CA GLN A 301 6.39 13.64 -24.24
C GLN A 301 5.88 12.23 -23.93
N ILE A 302 6.55 11.51 -23.02
CA ILE A 302 6.09 10.22 -22.51
C ILE A 302 5.00 10.45 -21.47
N GLY A 303 5.23 11.37 -20.52
CA GLY A 303 4.26 11.71 -19.47
C GLY A 303 2.88 12.08 -20.03
N SER A 304 2.82 12.75 -21.21
CA SER A 304 1.57 13.11 -21.88
C SER A 304 0.79 11.89 -22.44
N GLN A 305 1.41 10.74 -22.51
CA GLN A 305 0.82 9.51 -23.03
C GLN A 305 0.51 8.47 -21.94
N LEU A 306 0.79 8.77 -20.68
CA LEU A 306 0.55 7.84 -19.58
C LEU A 306 -0.90 7.91 -19.10
N TRP A 307 -1.48 6.73 -18.86
CA TRP A 307 -2.83 6.56 -18.37
C TRP A 307 -2.87 5.51 -17.28
N HIS A 308 -3.44 5.86 -16.12
CA HIS A 308 -3.70 4.90 -15.05
C HIS A 308 -5.02 4.20 -15.31
N HIS A 309 -5.05 2.89 -15.10
CA HIS A 309 -6.26 2.09 -15.27
C HIS A 309 -6.21 0.79 -14.44
N ASP A 310 -7.30 0.04 -14.51
CA ASP A 310 -7.50 -1.18 -13.74
C ASP A 310 -6.46 -2.25 -14.09
N THR A 311 -6.17 -3.10 -13.10
CA THR A 311 -5.46 -4.37 -13.31
C THR A 311 -6.35 -5.35 -14.08
N PRO A 312 -5.78 -6.34 -14.80
CA PRO A 312 -6.58 -7.34 -15.48
C PRO A 312 -7.39 -8.20 -14.52
N ARG A 313 -8.53 -8.73 -14.96
CA ARG A 313 -9.36 -9.66 -14.21
C ARG A 313 -8.89 -11.10 -14.43
N GLY A 314 -8.74 -11.87 -13.35
CA GLY A 314 -8.56 -13.32 -13.39
C GLY A 314 -9.88 -14.07 -13.14
N PRO A 315 -9.82 -15.41 -13.06
CA PRO A 315 -10.98 -16.26 -12.83
C PRO A 315 -11.76 -15.91 -11.55
N GLU A 316 -11.06 -15.55 -10.47
CA GLU A 316 -11.63 -15.25 -9.14
C GLU A 316 -11.88 -13.75 -8.91
N GLY A 317 -11.57 -12.91 -9.89
CA GLY A 317 -11.86 -11.49 -9.79
C GLY A 317 -10.71 -10.59 -10.21
N ARG A 318 -10.84 -9.32 -9.84
CA ARG A 318 -9.88 -8.26 -10.10
C ARG A 318 -9.32 -7.75 -8.77
N PHE A 319 -8.01 -7.85 -8.63
CA PHE A 319 -7.32 -7.44 -7.42
C PHE A 319 -6.23 -6.41 -7.75
N ARG A 320 -6.05 -5.46 -6.88
CA ARG A 320 -5.03 -4.42 -7.00
C ARG A 320 -4.24 -4.30 -5.70
N GLY A 321 -2.93 -4.20 -5.84
CA GLY A 321 -2.05 -3.94 -4.72
C GLY A 321 -2.28 -2.54 -4.12
N SER A 322 -2.06 -2.46 -2.82
CA SER A 322 -1.98 -1.21 -2.08
C SER A 322 -0.71 -1.20 -1.25
N LEU A 323 -0.03 -0.08 -1.27
CA LEU A 323 1.20 0.15 -0.52
C LEU A 323 0.95 1.27 0.51
N PRO A 324 0.28 0.96 1.63
CA PRO A 324 0.06 1.95 2.68
C PRO A 324 1.34 2.19 3.46
N TYR A 325 1.58 3.47 3.77
CA TYR A 325 2.49 3.86 4.83
C TYR A 325 1.72 4.07 6.13
N LEU A 326 2.38 3.82 7.24
CA LEU A 326 1.81 3.87 8.58
C LEU A 326 2.76 4.67 9.47
N TRP A 327 2.25 5.61 10.25
CA TRP A 327 3.07 6.38 11.17
C TRP A 327 2.90 5.88 12.58
N GLY A 328 3.99 5.41 13.16
CA GLY A 328 4.05 4.91 14.53
C GLY A 328 4.98 5.75 15.40
N ILE A 329 4.78 5.64 16.70
CA ILE A 329 5.61 6.28 17.73
C ILE A 329 6.45 5.18 18.38
N TRP A 330 7.76 5.36 18.45
CA TRP A 330 8.60 4.43 19.17
C TRP A 330 8.29 4.42 20.68
N ASN A 331 8.17 3.24 21.27
CA ASN A 331 7.86 3.12 22.71
C ASN A 331 9.01 3.61 23.63
N PHE A 332 10.21 3.76 23.10
CA PHE A 332 11.35 4.36 23.78
C PHE A 332 11.40 5.89 23.68
N SER A 333 10.55 6.50 22.85
CA SER A 333 10.42 7.96 22.80
C SER A 333 10.04 8.53 24.16
N GLN A 334 10.63 9.66 24.50
CA GLN A 334 10.27 10.45 25.69
C GLN A 334 9.20 11.48 25.38
N ASN A 335 8.80 11.62 24.10
CA ASN A 335 7.92 12.67 23.58
C ASN A 335 6.60 12.09 23.02
N LYS A 336 6.12 10.98 23.58
CA LYS A 336 4.98 10.21 23.06
C LYS A 336 3.71 11.05 22.93
N GLU A 337 3.36 11.82 23.94
CA GLU A 337 2.17 12.68 23.93
C GLU A 337 2.27 13.78 22.87
N ALA A 338 3.45 14.37 22.68
CA ALA A 338 3.69 15.31 21.61
C ALA A 338 3.56 14.63 20.22
N GLY A 339 4.07 13.40 20.10
CA GLY A 339 3.90 12.58 18.90
C GLY A 339 2.43 12.32 18.60
N LYS A 340 1.63 11.88 19.58
CA LYS A 340 0.19 11.64 19.42
C LYS A 340 -0.58 12.90 19.03
N ASP A 341 -0.30 14.04 19.68
CA ASP A 341 -0.94 15.31 19.33
C ASP A 341 -0.59 15.75 17.89
N LEU A 342 0.66 15.59 17.48
CA LEU A 342 1.05 15.85 16.09
C LEU A 342 0.32 14.93 15.11
N LEU A 343 0.22 13.62 15.40
CA LEU A 343 -0.48 12.66 14.52
C LEU A 343 -1.95 13.04 14.34
N ILE A 344 -2.63 13.46 15.40
CA ILE A 344 -4.02 13.96 15.32
C ILE A 344 -4.08 15.24 14.49
N TRP A 345 -3.19 16.20 14.73
CA TRP A 345 -3.21 17.49 14.07
C TRP A 345 -2.90 17.39 12.58
N ILE A 346 -1.86 16.65 12.21
CA ILE A 346 -1.43 16.52 10.80
C ILE A 346 -2.45 15.74 9.95
N SER A 347 -3.27 14.90 10.58
CA SER A 347 -4.32 14.12 9.93
C SER A 347 -5.65 14.87 9.81
N GLN A 348 -5.73 16.15 10.23
CA GLN A 348 -6.94 16.95 10.02
C GLN A 348 -7.09 17.33 8.54
N ARG A 349 -8.36 17.53 8.11
CA ARG A 349 -8.69 17.84 6.70
C ARG A 349 -7.93 19.03 6.13
N GLU A 350 -7.67 20.06 6.94
CA GLU A 350 -6.91 21.23 6.50
C GLU A 350 -5.46 20.89 6.15
N GLN A 351 -4.78 20.08 6.96
CA GLN A 351 -3.41 19.65 6.72
C GLN A 351 -3.36 18.65 5.57
N LEU A 352 -4.31 17.70 5.55
CA LEU A 352 -4.46 16.74 4.45
C LEU A 352 -4.68 17.43 3.11
N ASP A 353 -5.47 18.53 3.04
CA ASP A 353 -5.65 19.32 1.81
C ASP A 353 -4.29 19.81 1.28
N LYS A 354 -3.45 20.37 2.16
CA LYS A 354 -2.13 20.88 1.78
C LYS A 354 -1.20 19.75 1.30
N LEU A 355 -1.22 18.61 2.00
CA LEU A 355 -0.39 17.44 1.65
C LEU A 355 -0.83 16.80 0.33
N LEU A 356 -2.13 16.60 0.13
CA LEU A 356 -2.69 16.02 -1.09
C LEU A 356 -2.40 16.90 -2.32
N ARG A 357 -2.48 18.23 -2.16
CA ARG A 357 -2.12 19.17 -3.23
C ARG A 357 -0.62 19.16 -3.52
N ALA A 358 0.21 19.10 -2.48
CA ALA A 358 1.67 19.01 -2.62
C ALA A 358 2.10 17.75 -3.33
N SER A 359 1.49 16.60 -3.01
CA SER A 359 1.73 15.32 -3.68
C SER A 359 0.99 15.19 -5.03
N LYS A 360 0.26 16.21 -5.46
CA LYS A 360 -0.54 16.20 -6.70
C LYS A 360 -1.51 15.01 -6.78
N GLY A 361 -2.16 14.72 -5.65
CA GLY A 361 -3.09 13.60 -5.56
C GLY A 361 -2.44 12.21 -5.62
N TYR A 362 -1.13 12.11 -5.46
CA TYR A 362 -0.43 10.83 -5.34
C TYR A 362 -0.88 10.05 -4.10
N ASP A 363 -0.94 10.73 -2.96
CA ASP A 363 -1.35 10.13 -1.70
C ASP A 363 -2.85 9.86 -1.68
N LEU A 364 -3.23 8.76 -1.06
CA LEU A 364 -4.62 8.36 -0.84
C LEU A 364 -4.87 8.20 0.66
N PRO A 365 -5.73 9.01 1.28
CA PRO A 365 -6.17 8.76 2.64
C PRO A 365 -6.82 7.38 2.74
N LEU A 366 -6.61 6.68 3.86
CA LEU A 366 -7.21 5.36 4.07
C LEU A 366 -8.57 5.43 4.80
N GLN A 367 -9.21 6.61 4.78
CA GLN A 367 -10.58 6.82 5.26
C GLN A 367 -11.48 7.20 4.07
N PRO A 368 -12.47 6.36 3.70
CA PRO A 368 -13.30 6.58 2.51
C PRO A 368 -14.04 7.92 2.49
N SER A 369 -14.38 8.48 3.65
CA SER A 369 -15.00 9.81 3.75
C SER A 369 -14.14 10.97 3.23
N LEU A 370 -12.85 10.73 3.01
CA LEU A 370 -11.89 11.72 2.49
C LEU A 370 -11.67 11.57 0.98
N TYR A 371 -12.33 10.59 0.32
CA TYR A 371 -12.20 10.39 -1.13
C TYR A 371 -12.98 11.41 -1.96
N ASP A 372 -13.80 12.24 -1.33
CA ASP A 372 -14.49 13.37 -1.95
C ASP A 372 -13.59 14.62 -2.13
N HIS A 373 -12.30 14.48 -1.85
CA HIS A 373 -11.37 15.60 -1.91
C HIS A 373 -11.19 16.09 -3.36
N PRO A 374 -11.28 17.40 -3.62
CA PRO A 374 -11.27 17.95 -4.98
C PRO A 374 -9.92 17.82 -5.70
N VAL A 375 -8.84 17.50 -4.99
CA VAL A 375 -7.49 17.42 -5.57
C VAL A 375 -7.43 16.55 -6.84
N TRP A 376 -8.17 15.45 -6.87
CA TRP A 376 -8.18 14.52 -8.00
C TRP A 376 -8.99 15.04 -9.21
N GLU A 377 -9.73 16.14 -9.04
CA GLU A 377 -10.43 16.84 -10.12
C GLU A 377 -9.70 18.12 -10.52
N GLU A 378 -9.03 18.77 -9.57
CA GLU A 378 -8.33 20.04 -9.76
C GLU A 378 -6.87 19.86 -10.18
N VAL A 379 -6.19 18.90 -9.57
CA VAL A 379 -4.78 18.60 -9.86
C VAL A 379 -4.71 17.52 -10.90
N GLY A 380 -4.80 17.92 -12.15
CA GLY A 380 -4.58 17.05 -13.30
C GLY A 380 -3.10 16.94 -13.66
N PRO A 381 -2.80 16.15 -14.69
CA PRO A 381 -1.50 16.15 -15.32
C PRO A 381 -1.18 17.55 -15.88
N PRO A 382 0.07 17.85 -16.28
CA PRO A 382 0.39 19.07 -17.01
C PRO A 382 -0.58 19.28 -18.17
N GLU A 383 -0.80 20.52 -18.55
CA GLU A 383 -1.74 20.90 -19.61
C GLU A 383 -1.49 20.04 -20.89
N GLY A 384 -2.57 19.49 -21.44
CA GLY A 384 -2.54 18.61 -22.61
C GLY A 384 -2.21 17.14 -22.33
N THR A 385 -1.99 16.75 -21.08
CA THR A 385 -1.79 15.35 -20.71
C THR A 385 -3.10 14.69 -20.26
N GLN A 386 -3.11 13.36 -20.25
CA GLN A 386 -4.22 12.55 -19.76
C GLN A 386 -3.83 11.88 -18.45
N TYR A 387 -4.76 11.85 -17.50
CA TYR A 387 -4.50 11.28 -16.19
C TYR A 387 -5.77 10.71 -15.55
N ASN A 388 -5.71 9.48 -15.10
CA ASN A 388 -6.82 8.80 -14.46
C ASN A 388 -6.35 8.13 -13.15
N TYR A 389 -6.19 8.95 -12.12
CA TYR A 389 -5.83 8.48 -10.78
C TYR A 389 -6.58 9.33 -9.72
N PRO A 390 -7.07 8.75 -8.62
CA PRO A 390 -7.09 7.31 -8.33
C PRO A 390 -8.00 6.54 -9.31
N VAL A 391 -7.60 5.32 -9.63
CA VAL A 391 -8.44 4.45 -10.44
C VAL A 391 -9.68 4.05 -9.63
N ARG A 392 -10.86 4.30 -10.18
CA ARG A 392 -12.15 4.10 -9.51
C ARG A 392 -12.87 2.88 -10.09
N GLY A 393 -12.16 1.75 -10.16
CA GLY A 393 -12.70 0.46 -10.59
C GLY A 393 -13.35 -0.33 -9.46
N ASP A 394 -13.80 -1.53 -9.78
CA ASP A 394 -14.37 -2.51 -8.86
C ASP A 394 -13.32 -3.47 -8.27
N GLU A 395 -12.05 -3.14 -8.42
CA GLU A 395 -10.97 -3.97 -7.91
C GLU A 395 -11.02 -4.10 -6.39
N GLN A 396 -10.78 -5.30 -5.92
CA GLN A 396 -10.50 -5.52 -4.52
C GLN A 396 -9.06 -5.03 -4.22
N VAL A 397 -8.96 -4.04 -3.37
CA VAL A 397 -7.67 -3.49 -2.95
C VAL A 397 -7.13 -4.34 -1.81
N ILE A 398 -5.96 -4.92 -2.00
CA ILE A 398 -5.34 -5.83 -1.04
C ILE A 398 -3.88 -5.44 -0.78
N VAL A 399 -3.35 -5.93 0.33
CA VAL A 399 -1.91 -5.93 0.59
C VAL A 399 -1.38 -7.34 0.35
N ALA A 400 -0.25 -7.47 -0.34
CA ALA A 400 0.33 -8.78 -0.60
C ALA A 400 0.63 -9.53 0.72
N GLY A 401 0.33 -10.81 0.74
CA GLY A 401 0.31 -11.65 1.95
C GLY A 401 -1.11 -11.93 2.48
N TYR A 402 -2.11 -11.11 2.08
CA TYR A 402 -3.52 -11.39 2.36
C TYR A 402 -3.97 -12.73 1.73
N PRO A 403 -4.80 -13.57 2.39
CA PRO A 403 -5.51 -13.33 3.66
C PRO A 403 -4.83 -13.97 4.89
N ALA A 404 -3.55 -14.34 4.81
CA ALA A 404 -2.85 -14.98 5.91
C ALA A 404 -2.92 -14.16 7.22
N PRO A 405 -2.82 -14.79 8.40
CA PRO A 405 -2.68 -14.05 9.65
C PRO A 405 -1.53 -13.03 9.58
N PRO A 406 -1.64 -11.83 10.18
CA PRO A 406 -0.70 -10.71 9.96
C PRO A 406 0.78 -11.05 10.17
N SER A 407 1.11 -11.90 11.15
CA SER A 407 2.50 -12.31 11.42
C SER A 407 3.09 -13.17 10.30
N VAL A 408 2.28 -14.00 9.67
CA VAL A 408 2.66 -14.86 8.54
C VAL A 408 2.67 -14.06 7.24
N ALA A 409 1.65 -13.23 7.03
CA ALA A 409 1.56 -12.34 5.88
C ALA A 409 2.77 -11.39 5.78
N ALA A 410 3.23 -10.87 6.93
CA ALA A 410 4.43 -10.04 7.00
C ALA A 410 5.68 -10.80 6.54
N GLN A 411 5.82 -12.08 6.89
CA GLN A 411 6.94 -12.90 6.43
C GLN A 411 6.83 -13.23 4.95
N ILE A 412 5.64 -13.63 4.46
CA ILE A 412 5.38 -13.86 3.03
C ILE A 412 5.82 -12.64 2.20
N TYR A 413 5.47 -11.44 2.67
CA TYR A 413 5.82 -10.19 2.00
C TYR A 413 7.31 -9.89 2.08
N ASN A 414 7.87 -9.85 3.30
CA ASN A 414 9.24 -9.39 3.50
C ASN A 414 10.31 -10.35 2.95
N GLU A 415 10.03 -11.66 2.96
CA GLU A 415 10.93 -12.67 2.38
C GLU A 415 10.72 -12.86 0.88
N GLY A 416 9.73 -12.20 0.29
CA GLY A 416 9.50 -12.26 -1.15
C GLY A 416 9.01 -13.61 -1.66
N LEU A 417 8.19 -14.32 -0.90
CA LEU A 417 7.79 -15.69 -1.22
C LEU A 417 7.24 -15.83 -2.65
N ILE A 418 6.26 -14.99 -3.02
CA ILE A 418 5.58 -15.09 -4.32
C ILE A 418 6.53 -14.77 -5.48
N PRO A 419 7.24 -13.61 -5.54
CA PRO A 419 8.15 -13.36 -6.64
C PRO A 419 9.34 -14.33 -6.69
N ASN A 420 9.81 -14.85 -5.56
CA ASN A 420 10.83 -15.90 -5.55
C ASN A 420 10.30 -17.20 -6.17
N MET A 421 9.07 -17.60 -5.85
CA MET A 421 8.42 -18.78 -6.47
C MET A 421 8.26 -18.56 -7.98
N VAL A 422 7.86 -17.37 -8.42
CA VAL A 422 7.81 -17.01 -9.84
C VAL A 422 9.19 -17.09 -10.48
N ALA A 423 10.23 -16.51 -9.87
CA ALA A 423 11.59 -16.52 -10.44
C ALA A 423 12.17 -17.94 -10.57
N ARG A 424 11.84 -18.87 -9.67
CA ARG A 424 12.21 -20.28 -9.78
C ARG A 424 11.67 -20.92 -11.07
N VAL A 425 10.41 -20.67 -11.38
CA VAL A 425 9.79 -21.20 -12.60
C VAL A 425 10.29 -20.48 -13.85
N THR A 426 10.35 -19.15 -13.81
CA THR A 426 10.53 -18.32 -15.03
C THR A 426 12.00 -18.05 -15.38
N GLN A 427 12.88 -17.96 -14.38
CA GLN A 427 14.31 -17.71 -14.55
C GLN A 427 15.14 -18.98 -14.35
N ALA A 428 14.88 -19.76 -13.28
CA ALA A 428 15.65 -20.96 -13.01
C ALA A 428 15.15 -22.19 -13.79
N GLY A 429 13.94 -22.15 -14.37
CA GLY A 429 13.39 -23.23 -15.20
C GLY A 429 12.87 -24.42 -14.39
N GLU A 430 12.59 -24.23 -13.10
CA GLU A 430 11.97 -25.26 -12.25
C GLU A 430 10.53 -25.54 -12.71
N SER A 431 10.01 -26.72 -12.37
CA SER A 431 8.59 -26.99 -12.58
C SER A 431 7.74 -26.21 -11.57
N PRO A 432 6.47 -25.87 -11.90
CA PRO A 432 5.56 -25.28 -10.93
C PRO A 432 5.43 -26.09 -9.64
N ASP A 433 5.42 -27.43 -9.74
CA ASP A 433 5.32 -28.31 -8.56
C ASP A 433 6.57 -28.24 -7.67
N ASP A 434 7.78 -28.14 -8.24
CA ASP A 434 9.00 -27.96 -7.46
C ASP A 434 9.02 -26.60 -6.76
N ALA A 435 8.59 -25.53 -7.45
CA ALA A 435 8.50 -24.20 -6.88
C ALA A 435 7.45 -24.11 -5.76
N ILE A 436 6.32 -24.82 -5.91
CA ILE A 436 5.28 -24.92 -4.88
C ILE A 436 5.79 -25.69 -3.68
N ALA A 437 6.47 -26.84 -3.88
CA ALA A 437 7.04 -27.62 -2.79
C ALA A 437 8.07 -26.81 -1.98
N TRP A 438 8.90 -26.01 -2.67
CA TRP A 438 9.79 -25.06 -2.00
C TRP A 438 9.01 -24.03 -1.17
N ALA A 439 7.92 -23.47 -1.70
CA ALA A 439 7.11 -22.50 -0.98
C ALA A 439 6.40 -23.09 0.24
N GLU A 440 5.95 -24.37 0.17
CA GLU A 440 5.41 -25.10 1.32
C GLU A 440 6.44 -25.24 2.45
N ASP A 441 7.70 -25.54 2.11
CA ASP A 441 8.79 -25.67 3.09
C ASP A 441 9.11 -24.33 3.77
N GLU A 442 9.16 -23.21 3.01
CA GLU A 442 9.35 -21.87 3.55
C GLU A 442 8.19 -21.48 4.49
N LEU A 443 6.95 -21.67 4.03
CA LEU A 443 5.75 -21.39 4.84
C LEU A 443 5.71 -22.20 6.13
N ALA A 444 6.12 -23.48 6.10
CA ALA A 444 6.26 -24.30 7.31
C ALA A 444 7.31 -23.70 8.29
N GLY A 445 8.28 -22.95 7.79
CA GLY A 445 9.23 -22.17 8.58
C GLY A 445 8.58 -20.97 9.26
N TYR A 446 7.74 -20.23 8.52
CA TYR A 446 7.04 -19.03 9.01
C TYR A 446 5.98 -19.32 10.08
N MET A 447 5.48 -20.53 10.13
CA MET A 447 4.44 -20.98 11.08
C MET A 447 5.00 -21.43 12.44
N ARG A 448 6.33 -21.46 12.63
CA ARG A 448 6.99 -21.88 13.88
C ARG A 448 7.27 -20.69 14.79
#